data_b3ceb4806914be9537a2933c00febce5
#
_entry.id   b3ceb4806914be9537a2933c00febce5
#
_cell.length_a   1.000
_cell.length_b   1.000
_cell.length_c   1.000
_cell.angle_alpha   90.00
_cell.angle_beta   90.00
_cell.angle_gamma   90.00
#
_symmetry.space_group_name_H-M   'P 1'
#
loop_
_entity.id
_entity.type
_entity.pdbx_description
1 polymer ?
#
loop_
_entity_poly.entity_id
_entity_poly.type
_entity_poly.pdbx_seq_one_letter_code
_entity_poly.pdbx_strand_id
1 'polypeptide(L)'
;TQLKAYLEKVTQPFEIVASLDDGEKSRELLSLLQDIAGLSDKITLKTDGDDARKPSFSLNRIGGNISLRFAGIPMGHEFTSLVLALLQVGGHPSKTAPEVIEQIKALDGDYRFETYFSLSCQNCPDVVQALNLAAVLNPRIQHVAIDGALFQDEVEARQIMSVPSIYLNGELFTQGRMSEEEI
;
A
#
# COMPACT_ATOMS: atom_id res chain seq x y z
N THR A 1 -19.63 5.87 -10.51
CA THR A 1 -19.47 5.15 -9.26
C THR A 1 -18.73 6.00 -8.23
N GLN A 2 -18.72 5.55 -6.98
CA GLN A 2 -18.06 6.27 -5.90
C GLN A 2 -16.55 6.39 -6.11
N LEU A 3 -15.91 5.34 -6.62
CA LEU A 3 -14.46 5.37 -6.85
C LEU A 3 -14.08 6.45 -7.85
N LYS A 4 -14.84 6.62 -8.92
CA LYS A 4 -14.58 7.67 -9.90
C LYS A 4 -14.65 9.06 -9.25
N ALA A 5 -15.65 9.29 -8.39
CA ALA A 5 -15.77 10.57 -7.67
C ALA A 5 -14.58 10.84 -6.77
N TYR A 6 -14.06 9.81 -6.09
CA TYR A 6 -12.85 9.96 -5.28
C TYR A 6 -11.63 10.27 -6.15
N LEU A 7 -11.49 9.61 -7.30
CA LEU A 7 -10.32 9.81 -8.17
C LEU A 7 -10.32 11.17 -8.87
N GLU A 8 -11.46 11.85 -8.93
CA GLU A 8 -11.51 13.22 -9.41
C GLU A 8 -10.71 14.18 -8.51
N LYS A 9 -10.45 13.81 -7.27
CA LYS A 9 -9.66 14.59 -6.32
C LYS A 9 -8.15 14.45 -6.52
N VAL A 10 -7.71 13.54 -7.39
CA VAL A 10 -6.29 13.36 -7.68
C VAL A 10 -5.77 14.58 -8.46
N THR A 11 -4.73 15.23 -7.93
CA THR A 11 -4.14 16.42 -8.52
C THR A 11 -2.74 16.18 -9.09
N GLN A 12 -2.03 15.16 -8.58
CA GLN A 12 -0.68 14.81 -9.01
C GLN A 12 -0.71 13.51 -9.83
N PRO A 13 -0.09 13.50 -11.01
CA PRO A 13 -0.05 12.28 -11.80
C PRO A 13 0.82 11.23 -11.13
N PHE A 14 0.39 9.98 -11.23
CA PHE A 14 1.17 8.86 -10.74
C PHE A 14 0.98 7.64 -11.64
N GLU A 15 1.90 6.67 -11.52
CA GLU A 15 1.80 5.44 -12.27
C GLU A 15 1.60 4.25 -11.35
N ILE A 16 0.90 3.25 -11.88
CA ILE A 16 0.75 1.94 -11.24
C ILE A 16 1.63 0.98 -12.03
N VAL A 17 2.59 0.35 -11.35
CA VAL A 17 3.46 -0.66 -11.98
C VAL A 17 3.11 -2.01 -11.39
N ALA A 18 2.55 -2.89 -12.21
CA ALA A 18 2.11 -4.21 -11.79
C ALA A 18 3.15 -5.27 -12.14
N SER A 19 3.40 -6.17 -11.19
CA SER A 19 4.26 -7.34 -11.37
C SER A 19 3.34 -8.56 -11.34
N LEU A 20 3.16 -9.21 -12.48
CA LEU A 20 2.14 -10.23 -12.68
C LEU A 20 2.76 -11.53 -13.18
N ASP A 21 2.15 -12.65 -12.80
CA ASP A 21 2.43 -13.96 -13.38
C ASP A 21 1.24 -14.41 -14.23
N ASP A 22 1.21 -15.68 -14.65
CA ASP A 22 0.15 -16.22 -15.48
C ASP A 22 -1.05 -16.74 -14.67
N GLY A 23 -1.05 -16.54 -13.36
CA GLY A 23 -2.08 -17.06 -12.47
C GLY A 23 -3.39 -16.28 -12.50
N GLU A 24 -4.42 -16.89 -11.96
CA GLU A 24 -5.76 -16.30 -11.89
C GLU A 24 -5.78 -15.03 -11.06
N LYS A 25 -5.05 -15.00 -9.94
CA LYS A 25 -4.99 -13.83 -9.07
C LYS A 25 -4.32 -12.64 -9.76
N SER A 26 -3.32 -12.89 -10.59
CA SER A 26 -2.71 -11.83 -11.40
C SER A 26 -3.71 -11.24 -12.38
N ARG A 27 -4.56 -12.08 -12.99
CA ARG A 27 -5.61 -11.61 -13.91
C ARG A 27 -6.65 -10.77 -13.18
N GLU A 28 -7.05 -11.18 -11.98
CA GLU A 28 -7.98 -10.41 -11.15
C GLU A 28 -7.41 -9.05 -10.81
N LEU A 29 -6.14 -9.01 -10.39
CA LEU A 29 -5.48 -7.76 -10.07
C LEU A 29 -5.38 -6.85 -11.30
N LEU A 30 -4.99 -7.39 -12.43
CA LEU A 30 -4.89 -6.63 -13.67
C LEU A 30 -6.22 -5.99 -14.04
N SER A 31 -7.31 -6.73 -13.93
CA SER A 31 -8.65 -6.21 -14.21
C SER A 31 -9.00 -5.04 -13.31
N LEU A 32 -8.72 -5.17 -12.01
CA LEU A 32 -8.95 -4.09 -11.05
C LEU A 32 -8.13 -2.85 -11.40
N LEU A 33 -6.85 -3.03 -11.71
CA LEU A 33 -5.96 -1.90 -12.03
C LEU A 33 -6.33 -1.22 -13.34
N GLN A 34 -6.79 -1.98 -14.33
CA GLN A 34 -7.27 -1.41 -15.59
C GLN A 34 -8.51 -0.55 -15.36
N ASP A 35 -9.43 -1.01 -14.51
CA ASP A 35 -10.61 -0.25 -14.17
C ASP A 35 -10.24 1.06 -13.49
N ILE A 36 -9.29 1.00 -12.54
CA ILE A 36 -8.82 2.19 -11.81
C ILE A 36 -8.16 3.18 -12.78
N ALA A 37 -7.25 2.71 -13.62
CA ALA A 37 -6.54 3.58 -14.57
C ALA A 37 -7.50 4.23 -15.57
N GLY A 38 -8.58 3.54 -15.92
CA GLY A 38 -9.60 4.09 -16.82
C GLY A 38 -10.46 5.19 -16.21
N LEU A 39 -10.41 5.38 -14.90
CA LEU A 39 -11.24 6.38 -14.21
C LEU A 39 -10.57 7.74 -14.08
N SER A 40 -9.28 7.86 -14.37
CA SER A 40 -8.57 9.14 -14.28
C SER A 40 -7.43 9.22 -15.29
N ASP A 41 -7.32 10.35 -15.97
CA ASP A 41 -6.25 10.62 -16.93
C ASP A 41 -4.88 10.79 -16.25
N LYS A 42 -4.87 11.01 -14.93
CA LYS A 42 -3.63 11.19 -14.18
C LYS A 42 -3.01 9.88 -13.72
N ILE A 43 -3.70 8.76 -13.96
CA ILE A 43 -3.22 7.44 -13.60
C ILE A 43 -2.75 6.69 -14.84
N THR A 44 -1.49 6.26 -14.84
CA THR A 44 -0.91 5.44 -15.91
C THR A 44 -0.67 4.04 -15.37
N LEU A 45 -1.08 3.02 -16.12
CA LEU A 45 -0.86 1.63 -15.75
C LEU A 45 0.26 1.04 -16.60
N LYS A 46 1.25 0.42 -15.94
CA LYS A 46 2.31 -0.36 -16.57
C LYS A 46 2.28 -1.78 -15.99
N THR A 47 2.54 -2.77 -16.84
CA THR A 47 2.49 -4.18 -16.43
C THR A 47 3.85 -4.87 -16.57
N ASP A 48 4.92 -4.09 -16.62
CA ASP A 48 6.29 -4.58 -16.82
C ASP A 48 7.11 -4.64 -15.54
N GLY A 49 6.45 -4.66 -14.38
CA GLY A 49 7.13 -4.79 -13.10
C GLY A 49 7.78 -6.16 -12.93
N ASP A 50 8.85 -6.20 -12.15
CA ASP A 50 9.65 -7.41 -11.94
C ASP A 50 9.81 -7.79 -10.46
N ASP A 51 8.85 -7.40 -9.63
CA ASP A 51 8.86 -7.77 -8.22
C ASP A 51 8.81 -9.29 -8.05
N ALA A 52 9.57 -9.80 -7.09
CA ALA A 52 9.54 -11.22 -6.74
C ALA A 52 8.17 -11.66 -6.22
N ARG A 53 7.43 -10.77 -5.58
CA ARG A 53 6.06 -11.04 -5.15
C ARG A 53 5.10 -10.78 -6.29
N LYS A 54 4.39 -11.82 -6.71
CA LYS A 54 3.40 -11.73 -7.79
C LYS A 54 2.11 -12.46 -7.39
N PRO A 55 0.94 -11.85 -7.52
CA PRO A 55 0.68 -10.52 -8.08
C PRO A 55 0.98 -9.40 -7.08
N SER A 56 1.54 -8.33 -7.57
CA SER A 56 1.78 -7.13 -6.77
C SER A 56 1.77 -5.89 -7.66
N PHE A 57 1.68 -4.72 -7.04
CA PHE A 57 1.79 -3.47 -7.78
C PHE A 57 2.31 -2.37 -6.87
N SER A 58 2.91 -1.35 -7.49
CA SER A 58 3.35 -0.16 -6.79
C SER A 58 2.64 1.07 -7.33
N LEU A 59 2.45 2.06 -6.46
CA LEU A 59 1.91 3.36 -6.80
C LEU A 59 3.06 4.36 -6.68
N ASN A 60 3.48 4.92 -7.79
CA ASN A 60 4.66 5.79 -7.86
C ASN A 60 4.26 7.17 -8.38
N ARG A 61 4.49 8.22 -7.58
CA ARG A 61 4.23 9.58 -8.04
C ARG A 61 5.25 9.96 -9.11
N ILE A 62 4.77 10.46 -10.25
CA ILE A 62 5.63 10.86 -11.35
C ILE A 62 6.39 12.12 -10.95
N GLY A 63 7.72 12.08 -11.08
CA GLY A 63 8.58 13.20 -10.72
C GLY A 63 8.91 13.30 -9.24
N GLY A 64 8.49 12.33 -8.43
CA GLY A 64 8.77 12.30 -6.99
C GLY A 64 9.34 10.96 -6.56
N ASN A 65 9.67 10.87 -5.26
CA ASN A 65 10.24 9.65 -4.66
C ASN A 65 9.22 8.85 -3.86
N ILE A 66 7.94 9.20 -3.96
CA ILE A 66 6.89 8.53 -3.22
C ILE A 66 6.52 7.22 -3.92
N SER A 67 6.56 6.13 -3.16
CA SER A 67 6.22 4.80 -3.68
C SER A 67 5.53 3.99 -2.59
N LEU A 68 4.36 3.47 -2.91
CA LEU A 68 3.61 2.54 -2.05
C LEU A 68 3.46 1.23 -2.82
N ARG A 69 3.45 0.10 -2.09
CA ARG A 69 3.35 -1.21 -2.73
C ARG A 69 2.31 -2.08 -2.02
N PHE A 70 1.54 -2.78 -2.81
CA PHE A 70 0.62 -3.82 -2.33
C PHE A 70 1.01 -5.13 -2.99
N ALA A 71 1.20 -6.17 -2.19
CA ALA A 71 1.41 -7.53 -2.68
C ALA A 71 0.14 -8.33 -2.44
N GLY A 72 -0.63 -8.54 -3.49
CA GLY A 72 -1.95 -9.14 -3.45
C GLY A 72 -3.01 -8.21 -4.04
N ILE A 73 -4.26 -8.51 -3.78
CA ILE A 73 -5.40 -7.74 -4.27
C ILE A 73 -6.09 -7.08 -3.06
N PRO A 74 -5.97 -5.75 -2.89
CA PRO A 74 -6.53 -5.07 -1.71
C PRO A 74 -8.04 -4.87 -1.85
N MET A 75 -8.76 -5.92 -1.55
CA MET A 75 -10.22 -5.95 -1.54
C MET A 75 -10.73 -6.18 -0.11
N GLY A 76 -12.01 -6.44 0.07
CA GLY A 76 -12.57 -6.65 1.40
C GLY A 76 -12.30 -5.48 2.32
N HIS A 77 -11.80 -5.74 3.51
CA HIS A 77 -11.49 -4.69 4.49
C HIS A 77 -10.34 -3.78 4.05
N GLU A 78 -9.50 -4.22 3.08
CA GLU A 78 -8.39 -3.40 2.59
C GLU A 78 -8.73 -2.52 1.39
N PHE A 79 -9.95 -2.60 0.89
CA PHE A 79 -10.33 -1.77 -0.26
C PHE A 79 -10.23 -0.27 0.07
N THR A 80 -10.63 0.13 1.26
CA THR A 80 -10.51 1.53 1.72
C THR A 80 -9.05 1.94 1.78
N SER A 81 -8.15 1.04 2.19
CA SER A 81 -6.72 1.31 2.19
C SER A 81 -6.20 1.61 0.78
N LEU A 82 -6.67 0.86 -0.22
CA LEU A 82 -6.32 1.12 -1.61
C LEU A 82 -6.80 2.49 -2.06
N VAL A 83 -8.07 2.83 -1.78
CA VAL A 83 -8.64 4.13 -2.17
C VAL A 83 -7.86 5.28 -1.55
N LEU A 84 -7.53 5.19 -0.26
CA LEU A 84 -6.75 6.22 0.42
C LEU A 84 -5.34 6.32 -0.15
N ALA A 85 -4.71 5.18 -0.48
CA ALA A 85 -3.38 5.18 -1.10
C ALA A 85 -3.39 5.90 -2.44
N LEU A 86 -4.40 5.64 -3.28
CA LEU A 86 -4.56 6.31 -4.57
C LEU A 86 -4.69 7.83 -4.39
N LEU A 87 -5.51 8.26 -3.44
CA LEU A 87 -5.73 9.68 -3.18
C LEU A 87 -4.46 10.35 -2.64
N GLN A 88 -3.76 9.72 -1.72
CA GLN A 88 -2.59 10.29 -1.07
C GLN A 88 -1.40 10.37 -2.04
N VAL A 89 -1.15 9.32 -2.83
CA VAL A 89 -0.13 9.37 -3.88
C VAL A 89 -0.50 10.43 -4.93
N GLY A 90 -1.79 10.59 -5.20
CA GLY A 90 -2.32 11.60 -6.12
C GLY A 90 -2.35 13.01 -5.56
N GLY A 91 -1.83 13.25 -4.36
CA GLY A 91 -1.69 14.59 -3.81
C GLY A 91 -2.83 15.07 -2.90
N HIS A 92 -3.84 14.23 -2.64
CA HIS A 92 -4.92 14.60 -1.74
C HIS A 92 -4.41 14.66 -0.29
N PRO A 93 -4.70 15.75 0.46
CA PRO A 93 -4.16 15.88 1.81
C PRO A 93 -4.78 14.89 2.79
N SER A 94 -3.97 14.49 3.79
CA SER A 94 -4.40 13.64 4.88
C SER A 94 -5.18 14.44 5.94
N LYS A 95 -6.06 13.73 6.67
CA LYS A 95 -6.76 14.30 7.83
C LYS A 95 -5.99 14.09 9.14
N THR A 96 -4.79 13.53 9.06
CA THR A 96 -3.95 13.26 10.22
C THR A 96 -3.57 14.57 10.93
N ALA A 97 -3.43 14.52 12.26
CA ALA A 97 -3.03 15.68 13.06
C ALA A 97 -1.70 16.26 12.59
N PRO A 98 -1.57 17.59 12.47
CA PRO A 98 -0.33 18.22 12.00
C PRO A 98 0.92 17.82 12.79
N GLU A 99 0.77 17.59 14.08
CA GLU A 99 1.88 17.18 14.95
C GLU A 99 2.45 15.83 14.54
N VAL A 100 1.58 14.88 14.21
CA VAL A 100 1.99 13.55 13.75
C VAL A 100 2.66 13.65 12.38
N ILE A 101 2.12 14.47 11.49
CA ILE A 101 2.70 14.70 10.16
C ILE A 101 4.13 15.26 10.30
N GLU A 102 4.34 16.23 11.17
CA GLU A 102 5.66 16.81 11.42
C GLU A 102 6.64 15.77 11.96
N GLN A 103 6.19 14.92 12.88
CA GLN A 103 7.03 13.85 13.44
C GLN A 103 7.45 12.85 12.35
N ILE A 104 6.55 12.48 11.47
CA ILE A 104 6.84 11.55 10.37
C ILE A 104 7.84 12.16 9.41
N LYS A 105 7.66 13.41 9.03
CA LYS A 105 8.56 14.11 8.10
C LYS A 105 9.94 14.31 8.68
N ALA A 106 10.05 14.38 10.00
CA ALA A 106 11.32 14.60 10.70
C ALA A 106 12.15 13.32 10.88
N LEU A 107 11.57 12.14 10.62
CA LEU A 107 12.29 10.88 10.75
C LEU A 107 13.45 10.80 9.78
N ASP A 108 14.60 10.36 10.29
CA ASP A 108 15.84 10.24 9.54
C ASP A 108 16.25 8.77 9.45
N GLY A 109 16.95 8.38 8.37
CA GLY A 109 17.36 7.01 8.13
C GLY A 109 16.46 6.32 7.13
N ASP A 110 16.78 5.06 6.80
CA ASP A 110 16.04 4.27 5.83
C ASP A 110 15.16 3.26 6.55
N TYR A 111 13.87 3.33 6.29
CA TYR A 111 12.87 2.46 6.92
C TYR A 111 12.14 1.68 5.84
N ARG A 112 12.18 0.35 5.91
CA ARG A 112 11.44 -0.54 5.03
C ARG A 112 10.46 -1.35 5.87
N PHE A 113 9.18 -1.00 5.76
CA PHE A 113 8.11 -1.71 6.46
C PHE A 113 7.43 -2.73 5.57
N GLU A 114 7.15 -3.89 6.13
CA GLU A 114 6.36 -4.93 5.49
C GLU A 114 5.23 -5.30 6.44
N THR A 115 3.99 -5.15 5.99
CA THR A 115 2.80 -5.45 6.81
C THR A 115 2.08 -6.65 6.22
N TYR A 116 1.93 -7.69 7.00
CA TYR A 116 1.15 -8.86 6.62
C TYR A 116 -0.28 -8.69 7.12
N PHE A 117 -1.25 -8.85 6.22
CA PHE A 117 -2.65 -8.66 6.53
C PHE A 117 -3.50 -9.80 5.97
N SER A 118 -4.78 -9.83 6.36
CA SER A 118 -5.81 -10.68 5.76
C SER A 118 -6.95 -9.79 5.30
N LEU A 119 -7.58 -10.15 4.18
CA LEU A 119 -8.72 -9.40 3.65
C LEU A 119 -9.92 -9.39 4.60
N SER A 120 -9.99 -10.37 5.51
CA SER A 120 -11.05 -10.44 6.53
C SER A 120 -10.65 -9.82 7.87
N CYS A 121 -9.44 -9.30 8.00
CA CYS A 121 -8.93 -8.70 9.23
C CYS A 121 -9.48 -7.29 9.41
N GLN A 122 -10.22 -7.06 10.50
CA GLN A 122 -10.83 -5.75 10.77
C GLN A 122 -9.83 -4.71 11.27
N ASN A 123 -8.72 -5.15 11.87
CA ASN A 123 -7.72 -4.25 12.45
C ASN A 123 -6.57 -3.93 11.48
N CYS A 124 -6.40 -4.70 10.41
CA CYS A 124 -5.30 -4.50 9.48
C CYS A 124 -5.36 -3.16 8.72
N PRO A 125 -6.54 -2.67 8.29
CA PRO A 125 -6.58 -1.41 7.53
C PRO A 125 -5.99 -0.22 8.27
N ASP A 126 -6.19 -0.12 9.59
CA ASP A 126 -5.63 0.99 10.38
C ASP A 126 -4.12 1.04 10.26
N VAL A 127 -3.47 -0.10 10.36
CA VAL A 127 -2.02 -0.23 10.29
C VAL A 127 -1.52 0.05 8.87
N VAL A 128 -2.16 -0.57 7.87
CA VAL A 128 -1.79 -0.38 6.46
C VAL A 128 -1.90 1.09 6.07
N GLN A 129 -2.98 1.74 6.44
CA GLN A 129 -3.21 3.15 6.12
C GLN A 129 -2.21 4.06 6.82
N ALA A 130 -1.88 3.79 8.07
CA ALA A 130 -0.90 4.58 8.83
C ALA A 130 0.48 4.51 8.19
N LEU A 131 0.94 3.31 7.81
CA LEU A 131 2.25 3.14 7.20
C LEU A 131 2.30 3.66 5.77
N ASN A 132 1.20 3.54 5.01
CA ASN A 132 1.11 4.15 3.69
C ASN A 132 1.22 5.67 3.78
N LEU A 133 0.55 6.29 4.75
CA LEU A 133 0.65 7.73 4.97
C LEU A 133 2.07 8.12 5.30
N ALA A 134 2.74 7.38 6.18
CA ALA A 134 4.13 7.64 6.52
C ALA A 134 5.03 7.62 5.29
N ALA A 135 4.85 6.64 4.41
CA ALA A 135 5.62 6.53 3.17
C ALA A 135 5.35 7.69 2.20
N VAL A 136 4.12 8.20 2.16
CA VAL A 136 3.77 9.36 1.35
C VAL A 136 4.42 10.63 1.89
N LEU A 137 4.47 10.78 3.21
CA LEU A 137 4.99 11.98 3.86
C LEU A 137 6.52 12.03 3.93
N ASN A 138 7.18 10.86 3.88
CA ASN A 138 8.64 10.78 4.01
C ASN A 138 9.19 9.77 3.01
N PRO A 139 9.95 10.21 1.98
CA PRO A 139 10.47 9.30 0.95
C PRO A 139 11.51 8.29 1.47
N ARG A 140 12.01 8.47 2.68
CA ARG A 140 12.92 7.49 3.31
C ARG A 140 12.18 6.29 3.86
N ILE A 141 10.84 6.36 3.94
CA ILE A 141 10.00 5.28 4.42
C ILE A 141 9.41 4.56 3.21
N GLN A 142 9.63 3.25 3.15
CA GLN A 142 9.03 2.38 2.15
C GLN A 142 8.07 1.44 2.86
N HIS A 143 6.94 1.14 2.22
CA HIS A 143 5.95 0.24 2.80
C HIS A 143 5.40 -0.69 1.73
N VAL A 144 5.31 -1.97 2.05
CA VAL A 144 4.56 -2.95 1.27
C VAL A 144 3.54 -3.62 2.17
N ALA A 145 2.30 -3.65 1.71
CA ALA A 145 1.22 -4.38 2.37
C ALA A 145 1.05 -5.73 1.67
N ILE A 146 1.18 -6.81 2.42
CA ILE A 146 1.26 -8.17 1.89
C ILE A 146 0.06 -8.98 2.35
N ASP A 147 -0.71 -9.53 1.40
CA ASP A 147 -1.80 -10.44 1.71
C ASP A 147 -1.21 -11.81 2.07
N GLY A 148 -1.29 -12.18 3.35
CA GLY A 148 -0.72 -13.42 3.84
C GLY A 148 -1.32 -14.67 3.21
N ALA A 149 -2.56 -14.61 2.75
CA ALA A 149 -3.21 -15.75 2.11
C ALA A 149 -2.61 -16.08 0.73
N LEU A 150 -2.12 -15.06 0.02
CA LEU A 150 -1.46 -15.24 -1.27
C LEU A 150 0.03 -15.52 -1.15
N PHE A 151 0.64 -15.15 -0.03
CA PHE A 151 2.09 -15.31 0.19
C PHE A 151 2.35 -16.17 1.42
N GLN A 152 1.72 -17.33 1.47
CA GLN A 152 1.80 -18.26 2.60
C GLN A 152 3.23 -18.73 2.87
N ASP A 153 4.07 -18.86 1.85
CA ASP A 153 5.46 -19.25 2.02
C ASP A 153 6.21 -18.26 2.91
N GLU A 154 5.97 -16.97 2.74
CA GLU A 154 6.57 -15.95 3.59
C GLU A 154 6.03 -15.99 5.01
N VAL A 155 4.73 -16.23 5.16
CA VAL A 155 4.08 -16.35 6.46
C VAL A 155 4.67 -17.52 7.24
N GLU A 156 4.84 -18.66 6.59
CA GLU A 156 5.43 -19.85 7.21
C GLU A 156 6.92 -19.64 7.54
N ALA A 157 7.68 -19.04 6.62
CA ALA A 157 9.11 -18.79 6.82
C ALA A 157 9.39 -17.87 8.00
N ARG A 158 8.52 -16.90 8.24
CA ARG A 158 8.63 -15.94 9.34
C ARG A 158 7.83 -16.35 10.57
N GLN A 159 7.16 -17.51 10.53
CA GLN A 159 6.34 -18.03 11.64
C GLN A 159 5.29 -17.03 12.13
N ILE A 160 4.64 -16.38 11.20
CA ILE A 160 3.60 -15.39 11.50
C ILE A 160 2.33 -16.10 11.97
N MET A 161 1.89 -15.78 13.19
CA MET A 161 0.74 -16.43 13.83
C MET A 161 -0.50 -15.56 13.84
N SER A 162 -0.34 -14.27 13.63
CA SER A 162 -1.46 -13.34 13.68
C SER A 162 -1.23 -12.16 12.73
N VAL A 163 -2.31 -11.49 12.36
CA VAL A 163 -2.28 -10.29 11.53
C VAL A 163 -3.03 -9.17 12.24
N PRO A 164 -2.63 -7.90 12.08
CA PRO A 164 -1.46 -7.46 11.29
C PRO A 164 -0.13 -7.78 11.98
N SER A 165 0.87 -8.14 11.20
CA SER A 165 2.25 -8.29 11.67
C SER A 165 3.12 -7.35 10.84
N ILE A 166 3.92 -6.53 11.52
CA ILE A 166 4.74 -5.50 10.87
C ILE A 166 6.21 -5.86 11.05
N TYR A 167 6.94 -5.89 9.94
CA TYR A 167 8.39 -6.07 9.92
C TYR A 167 9.05 -4.77 9.50
N LEU A 168 10.12 -4.42 10.18
CA LEU A 168 10.94 -3.25 9.87
C LEU A 168 12.35 -3.72 9.53
N ASN A 169 12.77 -3.45 8.29
CA ASN A 169 14.10 -3.83 7.79
C ASN A 169 14.39 -5.33 7.99
N GLY A 170 13.37 -6.16 7.81
CA GLY A 170 13.47 -7.61 7.88
C GLY A 170 13.28 -8.23 9.26
N GLU A 171 13.09 -7.42 10.29
CA GLU A 171 12.90 -7.90 11.66
C GLU A 171 11.49 -7.57 12.16
N LEU A 172 10.92 -8.44 12.99
CA LEU A 172 9.58 -8.22 13.55
C LEU A 172 9.59 -6.93 14.38
N PHE A 173 8.74 -5.98 13.99
CA PHE A 173 8.60 -4.70 14.66
C PHE A 173 7.47 -4.75 15.69
N THR A 174 6.28 -5.19 15.26
CA THR A 174 5.13 -5.30 16.16
C THR A 174 4.02 -6.13 15.54
N GLN A 175 3.03 -6.48 16.34
CA GLN A 175 1.83 -7.22 15.94
C GLN A 175 0.62 -6.58 16.58
N GLY A 176 -0.54 -6.72 15.91
CA GLY A 176 -1.81 -6.26 16.42
C GLY A 176 -2.14 -4.84 15.98
N ARG A 177 -3.29 -4.36 16.45
CA ARG A 177 -3.81 -3.06 16.08
C ARG A 177 -2.98 -1.93 16.69
N MET A 178 -2.70 -0.90 15.86
CA MET A 178 -2.00 0.30 16.30
C MET A 178 -2.53 1.53 15.58
N SER A 179 -2.52 2.68 16.26
CA SER A 179 -2.81 3.95 15.64
C SER A 179 -1.55 4.54 15.00
N GLU A 180 -1.72 5.57 14.20
CA GLU A 180 -0.61 6.30 13.59
C GLU A 180 0.38 6.83 14.63
N GLU A 181 -0.13 7.24 15.78
CA GLU A 181 0.67 7.82 16.85
C GLU A 181 1.55 6.78 17.54
N GLU A 182 1.10 5.53 17.59
CA GLU A 182 1.84 4.43 18.22
C GLU A 182 2.97 3.90 17.33
N ILE A 183 2.86 4.08 16.03
CA ILE A 183 3.86 3.64 15.08
C ILE A 183 5.03 4.62 15.01
#